data_410ca37dab7cb7b6965392cd576901d4
#
_entry.id   410ca37dab7cb7b6965392cd576901d4
#
_cell.length_a   1.000
_cell.length_b   1.000
_cell.length_c   1.000
_cell.angle_alpha   90.00
_cell.angle_beta   90.00
_cell.angle_gamma   90.00
#
_symmetry.space_group_name_H-M   'P 1'
#
loop_
_entity.id
_entity.type
_entity.pdbx_description
1 polymer ?
#
loop_
_entity_poly.entity_id
_entity_poly.type
_entity_poly.pdbx_seq_one_letter_code
_entity_poly.pdbx_strand_id
1 'polypeptide(L)'
;LPWDATAEQVLELRPDGVLLGNGPGDPAALPGCVSEVRELVGKVPVFGICLGHQLLGRALGLETFKLRFGHRGANHPVLDVDTGRVLVTAQNHGFAVQVPEGGGDLETDFGPARVTHVSLYDGTVEGLALRELPAWSMQFHPEASPGPHDAREALERFVGTLTEATVAQA
;
A
#
# COMPACT_ATOMS: atom_id res chain seq x y z
N LEU A 1 -4.07 -14.97 7.90
CA LEU A 1 -4.44 -14.63 9.27
C LEU A 1 -5.68 -13.74 9.29
N PRO A 2 -6.49 -13.74 10.36
CA PRO A 2 -7.62 -12.83 10.50
C PRO A 2 -7.13 -11.38 10.65
N TRP A 3 -8.03 -10.42 10.43
CA TRP A 3 -7.73 -8.97 10.43
C TRP A 3 -7.32 -8.40 11.80
N ASP A 4 -7.64 -9.11 12.88
CA ASP A 4 -7.32 -8.78 14.27
C ASP A 4 -6.09 -9.53 14.82
N ALA A 5 -5.32 -10.20 13.95
CA ALA A 5 -4.07 -10.84 14.34
C ALA A 5 -3.06 -9.79 14.81
N THR A 6 -2.36 -10.07 15.91
CA THR A 6 -1.30 -9.20 16.43
C THR A 6 -0.02 -9.34 15.62
N ALA A 7 0.83 -8.31 15.65
CA ALA A 7 2.15 -8.35 15.01
C ALA A 7 3.01 -9.50 15.60
N GLU A 8 2.89 -9.78 16.89
CA GLU A 8 3.56 -10.91 17.55
C GLU A 8 3.15 -12.25 16.90
N GLN A 9 1.84 -12.49 16.75
CA GLN A 9 1.32 -13.70 16.10
C GLN A 9 1.79 -13.82 14.64
N VAL A 10 1.88 -12.70 13.92
CA VAL A 10 2.43 -12.68 12.56
C VAL A 10 3.90 -13.06 12.56
N LEU A 11 4.71 -12.46 13.43
CA LEU A 11 6.15 -12.67 13.48
C LEU A 11 6.54 -14.06 14.01
N GLU A 12 5.73 -14.68 14.88
CA GLU A 12 5.91 -16.08 15.32
C GLU A 12 5.90 -17.08 14.16
N LEU A 13 5.18 -16.77 13.08
CA LEU A 13 5.17 -17.59 11.87
C LEU A 13 6.45 -17.45 11.04
N ARG A 14 7.33 -16.51 11.38
CA ARG A 14 8.57 -16.20 10.65
C ARG A 14 8.33 -16.01 9.15
N PRO A 15 7.42 -15.10 8.75
CA PRO A 15 7.12 -14.90 7.35
C PRO A 15 8.27 -14.18 6.63
N ASP A 16 8.49 -14.47 5.35
CA ASP A 16 9.41 -13.73 4.48
C ASP A 16 8.89 -12.32 4.15
N GLY A 17 7.60 -12.07 4.32
CA GLY A 17 6.94 -10.78 4.19
C GLY A 17 5.45 -10.84 4.51
N VAL A 18 4.81 -9.68 4.60
CA VAL A 18 3.40 -9.53 4.98
C VAL A 18 2.65 -8.78 3.90
N LEU A 19 1.58 -9.38 3.40
CA LEU A 19 0.60 -8.73 2.54
C LEU A 19 -0.59 -8.26 3.37
N LEU A 20 -0.81 -6.95 3.42
CA LEU A 20 -2.01 -6.34 3.97
C LEU A 20 -3.07 -6.30 2.87
N GLY A 21 -4.08 -7.13 3.00
CA GLY A 21 -5.13 -7.30 1.99
C GLY A 21 -6.09 -6.12 1.92
N ASN A 22 -6.94 -6.17 0.91
CA ASN A 22 -8.07 -5.28 0.76
C ASN A 22 -9.17 -5.58 1.80
N GLY A 23 -10.06 -4.62 1.99
CA GLY A 23 -11.20 -4.76 2.91
C GLY A 23 -12.14 -3.56 2.85
N PRO A 24 -13.32 -3.65 3.46
CA PRO A 24 -14.27 -2.56 3.56
C PRO A 24 -13.98 -1.67 4.78
N GLY A 25 -14.55 -0.47 4.75
CA GLY A 25 -14.64 0.39 5.93
C GLY A 25 -13.74 1.62 5.88
N ASP A 26 -13.74 2.33 7.00
CA ASP A 26 -12.92 3.51 7.24
C ASP A 26 -11.62 3.09 7.94
N PRO A 27 -10.44 3.32 7.36
CA PRO A 27 -9.17 2.97 8.00
C PRO A 27 -8.96 3.70 9.33
N ALA A 28 -9.56 4.88 9.52
CA ALA A 28 -9.49 5.62 10.79
C ALA A 28 -10.26 4.94 11.93
N ALA A 29 -11.22 4.07 11.61
CA ALA A 29 -11.97 3.29 12.59
C ALA A 29 -11.23 2.01 13.04
N LEU A 30 -10.02 1.76 12.54
CA LEU A 30 -9.22 0.56 12.80
C LEU A 30 -7.88 0.87 13.51
N PRO A 31 -7.87 1.64 14.62
CA PRO A 31 -6.61 2.05 15.26
C PRO A 31 -5.78 0.85 15.77
N GLY A 32 -6.41 -0.25 16.18
CA GLY A 32 -5.72 -1.49 16.55
C GLY A 32 -4.93 -2.08 15.38
N CYS A 33 -5.56 -2.22 14.20
CA CYS A 33 -4.84 -2.70 13.00
C CYS A 33 -3.68 -1.78 12.60
N VAL A 34 -3.88 -0.46 12.69
CA VAL A 34 -2.82 0.52 12.41
C VAL A 34 -1.64 0.32 13.35
N SER A 35 -1.88 0.08 14.65
CA SER A 35 -0.84 -0.20 15.64
C SER A 35 -0.07 -1.49 15.31
N GLU A 36 -0.78 -2.56 14.94
CA GLU A 36 -0.14 -3.83 14.58
C GLU A 36 0.68 -3.71 13.28
N VAL A 37 0.18 -3.01 12.26
CA VAL A 37 0.94 -2.74 11.03
C VAL A 37 2.20 -1.94 11.35
N ARG A 38 2.11 -0.97 12.25
CA ARG A 38 3.23 -0.16 12.70
C ARG A 38 4.35 -1.01 13.33
N GLU A 39 3.98 -2.03 14.11
CA GLU A 39 4.93 -2.97 14.72
C GLU A 39 5.60 -3.91 13.69
N LEU A 40 5.02 -4.09 12.51
CA LEU A 40 5.60 -4.92 11.44
C LEU A 40 6.61 -4.17 10.57
N VAL A 41 6.41 -2.85 10.38
CA VAL A 41 7.29 -2.02 9.54
C VAL A 41 8.73 -2.05 10.07
N GLY A 42 9.66 -2.38 9.18
CA GLY A 42 11.08 -2.51 9.50
C GLY A 42 11.49 -3.87 10.09
N LYS A 43 10.53 -4.74 10.44
CA LYS A 43 10.82 -6.11 10.93
C LYS A 43 10.71 -7.15 9.81
N VAL A 44 9.81 -6.92 8.87
CA VAL A 44 9.60 -7.76 7.68
C VAL A 44 9.20 -6.88 6.49
N PRO A 45 9.40 -7.33 5.24
CA PRO A 45 8.80 -6.66 4.08
C PRO A 45 7.28 -6.56 4.19
N VAL A 46 6.71 -5.37 3.94
CA VAL A 46 5.26 -5.14 4.00
C VAL A 46 4.75 -4.59 2.69
N PHE A 47 3.69 -5.20 2.15
CA PHE A 47 2.97 -4.69 0.98
C PHE A 47 1.48 -4.52 1.28
N GLY A 48 0.93 -3.34 1.02
CA GLY A 48 -0.48 -3.02 1.26
C GLY A 48 -1.29 -2.83 -0.03
N ILE A 49 -2.49 -3.45 -0.10
CA ILE A 49 -3.43 -3.30 -1.21
C ILE A 49 -4.74 -2.69 -0.70
N CYS A 50 -5.21 -1.62 -1.34
CA CYS A 50 -6.48 -0.95 -1.10
C CYS A 50 -6.63 -0.52 0.38
N LEU A 51 -7.40 -1.20 1.22
CA LEU A 51 -7.45 -0.93 2.65
C LEU A 51 -6.06 -1.10 3.30
N GLY A 52 -5.28 -2.09 2.88
CA GLY A 52 -3.91 -2.30 3.35
C GLY A 52 -2.97 -1.12 3.03
N HIS A 53 -3.14 -0.46 1.88
CA HIS A 53 -2.46 0.79 1.55
C HIS A 53 -2.82 1.91 2.54
N GLN A 54 -4.11 2.05 2.86
CA GLN A 54 -4.59 3.07 3.79
C GLN A 54 -4.11 2.82 5.22
N LEU A 55 -4.11 1.56 5.65
CA LEU A 55 -3.59 1.16 6.97
C LEU A 55 -2.07 1.39 7.07
N LEU A 56 -1.31 1.05 6.01
CA LEU A 56 0.12 1.35 5.96
C LEU A 56 0.36 2.86 5.99
N GLY A 57 -0.36 3.65 5.19
CA GLY A 57 -0.26 5.11 5.23
C GLY A 57 -0.47 5.67 6.63
N ARG A 58 -1.51 5.21 7.34
CA ARG A 58 -1.76 5.60 8.74
C ARG A 58 -0.67 5.10 9.71
N ALA A 59 -0.16 3.90 9.52
CA ALA A 59 0.95 3.37 10.31
C ALA A 59 2.23 4.20 10.15
N LEU A 60 2.43 4.80 8.99
CA LEU A 60 3.53 5.73 8.71
C LEU A 60 3.30 7.15 9.26
N GLY A 61 2.14 7.42 9.89
CA GLY A 61 1.81 8.74 10.44
C GLY A 61 1.03 9.65 9.50
N LEU A 62 0.61 9.16 8.33
CA LEU A 62 -0.18 9.94 7.37
C LEU A 62 -1.68 9.85 7.72
N GLU A 63 -2.41 10.91 7.36
CA GLU A 63 -3.87 10.93 7.51
C GLU A 63 -4.58 10.27 6.33
N THR A 64 -5.84 9.92 6.53
CA THR A 64 -6.74 9.45 5.47
C THR A 64 -7.99 10.29 5.45
N PHE A 65 -8.59 10.45 4.27
CA PHE A 65 -9.81 11.23 4.09
C PHE A 65 -10.82 10.49 3.22
N LYS A 66 -12.09 10.85 3.39
CA LYS A 66 -13.17 10.29 2.59
C LYS A 66 -13.29 11.03 1.26
N LEU A 67 -13.20 10.31 0.15
CA LEU A 67 -13.48 10.85 -1.18
C LEU A 67 -14.97 11.16 -1.32
N ARG A 68 -15.29 12.24 -2.03
CA ARG A 68 -16.69 12.65 -2.25
C ARG A 68 -17.51 11.58 -2.97
N PHE A 69 -16.92 10.91 -3.97
CA PHE A 69 -17.57 9.90 -4.79
C PHE A 69 -16.92 8.53 -4.68
N GLY A 70 -15.65 8.48 -4.29
CA GLY A 70 -14.80 7.29 -4.34
C GLY A 70 -14.40 6.91 -5.76
N HIS A 71 -13.46 5.98 -5.88
CA HIS A 71 -13.04 5.40 -7.14
C HIS A 71 -13.63 4.00 -7.30
N ARG A 72 -14.37 3.77 -8.39
CA ARG A 72 -15.03 2.48 -8.67
C ARG A 72 -15.04 2.22 -10.17
N GLY A 73 -14.53 1.06 -10.56
CA GLY A 73 -14.46 0.62 -11.96
C GLY A 73 -13.11 0.02 -12.32
N ALA A 74 -13.00 -0.47 -13.55
CA ALA A 74 -11.80 -1.13 -14.06
C ALA A 74 -11.11 -0.32 -15.17
N ASN A 75 -11.26 1.00 -15.16
CA ASN A 75 -10.79 1.91 -16.20
C ASN A 75 -10.18 3.20 -15.64
N HIS A 76 -9.62 3.15 -14.45
CA HIS A 76 -9.01 4.30 -13.80
C HIS A 76 -7.53 4.44 -14.23
N PRO A 77 -7.17 5.56 -14.90
CA PRO A 77 -5.79 5.80 -15.28
C PRO A 77 -4.98 6.29 -14.08
N VAL A 78 -3.87 5.62 -13.82
CA VAL A 78 -2.93 5.93 -12.74
C VAL A 78 -1.55 6.13 -13.34
N LEU A 79 -0.89 7.22 -12.98
CA LEU A 79 0.50 7.49 -13.36
C LEU A 79 1.44 6.76 -12.38
N ASP A 80 2.29 5.90 -12.92
CA ASP A 80 3.50 5.46 -12.24
C ASP A 80 4.54 6.60 -12.33
N VAL A 81 4.85 7.19 -11.19
CA VAL A 81 5.71 8.37 -11.10
C VAL A 81 7.17 8.04 -11.46
N ASP A 82 7.62 6.82 -11.17
CA ASP A 82 9.00 6.40 -11.42
C ASP A 82 9.27 6.19 -12.90
N THR A 83 8.33 5.56 -13.59
CA THR A 83 8.51 5.19 -15.01
C THR A 83 7.87 6.16 -15.99
N GLY A 84 6.98 7.02 -15.50
CA GLY A 84 6.14 7.89 -16.33
C GLY A 84 5.06 7.14 -17.13
N ARG A 85 4.85 5.86 -16.88
CA ARG A 85 3.83 5.04 -17.55
C ARG A 85 2.45 5.31 -16.96
N VAL A 86 1.45 5.27 -17.81
CA VAL A 86 0.05 5.28 -17.36
C VAL A 86 -0.46 3.85 -17.36
N LEU A 87 -0.93 3.41 -16.19
CA LEU A 87 -1.55 2.12 -15.96
C LEU A 87 -3.07 2.27 -15.98
N VAL A 88 -3.78 1.33 -16.59
CA VAL A 88 -5.22 1.22 -16.42
C VAL A 88 -5.47 0.28 -15.25
N THR A 89 -6.21 0.76 -14.23
CA THR A 89 -6.35 0.05 -12.95
C THR A 89 -7.80 -0.24 -12.59
N ALA A 90 -7.99 -1.29 -11.79
CA ALA A 90 -9.25 -1.59 -11.13
C ALA A 90 -9.29 -0.93 -9.74
N GLN A 91 -10.39 -0.22 -9.46
CA GLN A 91 -10.57 0.58 -8.25
C GLN A 91 -11.89 0.25 -7.56
N ASN A 92 -11.88 0.17 -6.24
CA ASN A 92 -13.11 0.07 -5.44
C ASN A 92 -12.86 0.57 -4.01
N HIS A 93 -12.71 1.86 -3.84
CA HIS A 93 -12.47 2.48 -2.53
C HIS A 93 -13.19 3.83 -2.37
N GLY A 94 -13.46 4.20 -1.13
CA GLY A 94 -14.09 5.47 -0.76
C GLY A 94 -13.20 6.37 0.10
N PHE A 95 -12.01 5.90 0.47
CA PHE A 95 -11.03 6.65 1.25
C PHE A 95 -9.69 6.67 0.51
N ALA A 96 -8.88 7.66 0.82
CA ALA A 96 -7.55 7.82 0.26
C ALA A 96 -6.57 8.33 1.32
N VAL A 97 -5.27 8.12 1.11
CA VAL A 97 -4.22 8.67 1.94
C VAL A 97 -4.01 10.13 1.58
N GLN A 98 -3.91 10.99 2.58
CA GLN A 98 -3.64 12.41 2.43
C GLN A 98 -2.13 12.65 2.44
N VAL A 99 -1.65 13.37 1.44
CA VAL A 99 -0.27 13.85 1.38
C VAL A 99 -0.27 15.37 1.18
N PRO A 100 0.83 16.07 1.52
CA PRO A 100 0.97 17.49 1.20
C PRO A 100 0.81 17.77 -0.30
N GLU A 101 0.29 18.95 -0.63
CA GLU A 101 0.18 19.40 -2.01
C GLU A 101 1.56 19.42 -2.70
N GLY A 102 1.59 18.96 -3.95
CA GLY A 102 2.81 18.91 -4.77
C GLY A 102 3.51 17.55 -4.78
N GLY A 103 3.08 16.60 -3.97
CA GLY A 103 3.71 15.27 -3.92
C GLY A 103 5.18 15.33 -3.51
N GLY A 104 5.96 14.36 -3.92
CA GLY A 104 7.40 14.31 -3.65
C GLY A 104 7.75 13.46 -2.43
N ASP A 105 8.84 13.81 -1.80
CA ASP A 105 9.31 13.10 -0.60
C ASP A 105 8.46 13.50 0.61
N LEU A 106 8.05 12.51 1.36
CA LEU A 106 7.23 12.62 2.56
C LEU A 106 8.09 12.24 3.76
N GLU A 107 8.03 13.04 4.81
CA GLU A 107 8.59 12.64 6.10
C GLU A 107 7.57 11.79 6.85
N THR A 108 8.00 10.63 7.32
CA THR A 108 7.18 9.71 8.11
C THR A 108 7.87 9.32 9.40
N ASP A 109 7.14 8.68 10.30
CA ASP A 109 7.69 8.17 11.55
C ASP A 109 8.75 7.06 11.34
N PHE A 110 8.89 6.55 10.11
CA PHE A 110 9.83 5.50 9.71
C PHE A 110 10.87 5.98 8.68
N GLY A 111 11.09 7.29 8.62
CA GLY A 111 11.98 7.91 7.65
C GLY A 111 11.29 8.36 6.37
N PRO A 112 12.07 8.74 5.35
CA PRO A 112 11.53 9.31 4.12
C PRO A 112 10.73 8.28 3.33
N ALA A 113 9.54 8.70 2.89
CA ALA A 113 8.69 7.99 1.96
C ALA A 113 8.50 8.80 0.67
N ARG A 114 7.97 8.17 -0.36
CA ARG A 114 7.62 8.80 -1.63
C ARG A 114 6.28 8.32 -2.16
N VAL A 115 5.62 9.18 -2.89
CA VAL A 115 4.47 8.82 -3.72
C VAL A 115 4.98 8.10 -4.96
N THR A 116 4.47 6.90 -5.21
CA THR A 116 4.86 6.07 -6.35
C THR A 116 3.84 6.11 -7.48
N HIS A 117 2.58 6.31 -7.14
CA HIS A 117 1.46 6.30 -8.09
C HIS A 117 0.46 7.40 -7.76
N VAL A 118 -0.13 8.00 -8.80
CA VAL A 118 -1.09 9.10 -8.69
C VAL A 118 -2.25 8.90 -9.66
N SER A 119 -3.47 9.09 -9.20
CA SER A 119 -4.67 9.12 -10.04
C SER A 119 -4.63 10.29 -11.01
N LEU A 120 -4.84 10.01 -12.30
CA LEU A 120 -4.94 11.07 -13.32
C LEU A 120 -6.31 11.76 -13.35
N TYR A 121 -7.28 11.26 -12.59
CA TYR A 121 -8.60 11.92 -12.51
C TYR A 121 -8.61 13.09 -11.53
N ASP A 122 -7.94 12.96 -10.39
CA ASP A 122 -8.09 13.93 -9.30
C ASP A 122 -6.80 14.16 -8.48
N GLY A 123 -5.68 13.54 -8.88
CA GLY A 123 -4.41 13.68 -8.16
C GLY A 123 -4.32 12.89 -6.85
N THR A 124 -5.29 12.05 -6.55
CA THR A 124 -5.28 11.19 -5.35
C THR A 124 -4.04 10.28 -5.37
N VAL A 125 -3.42 10.10 -4.19
CA VAL A 125 -2.31 9.16 -4.04
C VAL A 125 -2.81 7.73 -4.20
N GLU A 126 -2.15 7.03 -5.10
CA GLU A 126 -2.47 5.66 -5.49
C GLU A 126 -1.36 4.66 -5.12
N GLY A 127 -0.25 5.14 -4.58
CA GLY A 127 0.83 4.29 -4.12
C GLY A 127 1.88 5.02 -3.30
N LEU A 128 2.46 4.32 -2.33
CA LEU A 128 3.49 4.80 -1.43
C LEU A 128 4.63 3.79 -1.32
N ALA A 129 5.84 4.26 -1.06
CA ALA A 129 6.97 3.43 -0.68
C ALA A 129 7.88 4.16 0.31
N LEU A 130 8.35 3.47 1.34
CA LEU A 130 9.49 3.92 2.13
C LEU A 130 10.77 3.82 1.30
N ARG A 131 11.72 4.72 1.52
CA ARG A 131 12.99 4.73 0.79
C ARG A 131 14.00 3.75 1.35
N GLU A 132 14.01 3.58 2.66
CA GLU A 132 15.05 2.84 3.41
C GLU A 132 14.57 1.51 3.97
N LEU A 133 13.25 1.30 4.05
CA LEU A 133 12.66 0.07 4.56
C LEU A 133 11.78 -0.59 3.50
N PRO A 134 11.71 -1.93 3.47
CA PRO A 134 10.91 -2.67 2.50
C PRO A 134 9.40 -2.61 2.84
N ALA A 135 8.80 -1.42 2.71
CA ALA A 135 7.38 -1.20 2.89
C ALA A 135 6.83 -0.32 1.76
N TRP A 136 5.84 -0.85 1.04
CA TRP A 136 5.17 -0.14 -0.05
C TRP A 136 3.72 -0.57 -0.21
N SER A 137 2.95 0.17 -0.98
CA SER A 137 1.53 -0.10 -1.11
C SER A 137 0.91 0.50 -2.37
N MET A 138 -0.26 -0.03 -2.75
CA MET A 138 -1.08 0.44 -3.86
C MET A 138 -2.53 0.57 -3.44
N GLN A 139 -3.17 1.66 -3.82
CA GLN A 139 -4.59 1.91 -3.55
C GLN A 139 -5.51 1.11 -4.47
N PHE A 140 -5.09 0.92 -5.73
CA PHE A 140 -5.80 0.10 -6.71
C PHE A 140 -5.57 -1.40 -6.48
N HIS A 141 -6.29 -2.22 -7.25
CA HIS A 141 -6.25 -3.68 -7.18
C HIS A 141 -5.33 -4.27 -8.26
N PRO A 142 -4.03 -4.53 -7.98
CA PRO A 142 -3.11 -5.10 -8.97
C PRO A 142 -3.43 -6.56 -9.31
N GLU A 143 -4.15 -7.25 -8.44
CA GLU A 143 -4.64 -8.61 -8.66
C GLU A 143 -5.74 -8.70 -9.73
N ALA A 144 -6.40 -7.58 -10.02
CA ALA A 144 -7.51 -7.33 -10.93
C ALA A 144 -8.05 -8.55 -11.69
N SER A 145 -9.05 -9.22 -11.10
CA SER A 145 -9.72 -10.36 -11.72
C SER A 145 -11.23 -10.29 -11.42
N PRO A 146 -12.05 -9.88 -12.38
CA PRO A 146 -11.74 -9.41 -13.75
C PRO A 146 -11.20 -7.98 -13.76
N GLY A 147 -10.32 -7.67 -14.71
CA GLY A 147 -9.81 -6.30 -14.89
C GLY A 147 -8.53 -6.23 -15.71
N PRO A 148 -7.98 -5.01 -15.88
CA PRO A 148 -6.73 -4.78 -16.58
C PRO A 148 -5.55 -5.40 -15.83
N HIS A 149 -4.56 -5.89 -16.56
CA HIS A 149 -3.39 -6.57 -16.01
C HIS A 149 -2.13 -5.69 -15.96
N ASP A 150 -2.24 -4.41 -16.26
CA ASP A 150 -1.13 -3.47 -16.34
C ASP A 150 -0.34 -3.39 -15.02
N ALA A 151 -1.03 -3.57 -13.90
CA ALA A 151 -0.46 -3.47 -12.55
C ALA A 151 0.07 -4.79 -11.98
N ARG A 152 0.01 -5.91 -12.72
CA ARG A 152 0.43 -7.23 -12.22
C ARG A 152 1.92 -7.27 -11.82
N GLU A 153 2.75 -6.51 -12.51
CA GLU A 153 4.18 -6.36 -12.23
C GLU A 153 4.47 -5.96 -10.77
N ALA A 154 3.54 -5.26 -10.12
CA ALA A 154 3.66 -4.88 -8.72
C ALA A 154 3.65 -6.08 -7.75
N LEU A 155 2.80 -7.07 -8.03
CA LEU A 155 2.77 -8.32 -7.24
C LEU A 155 4.03 -9.15 -7.49
N GLU A 156 4.49 -9.21 -8.74
CA GLU A 156 5.73 -9.91 -9.11
C GLU A 156 6.94 -9.29 -8.40
N ARG A 157 6.99 -7.97 -8.30
CA ARG A 157 8.02 -7.25 -7.55
C ARG A 157 7.99 -7.60 -6.07
N PHE A 158 6.80 -7.69 -5.45
CA PHE A 158 6.70 -8.11 -4.04
C PHE A 158 7.25 -9.51 -3.84
N VAL A 159 6.83 -10.47 -4.66
CA VAL A 159 7.34 -11.86 -4.59
C VAL A 159 8.86 -11.90 -4.79
N GLY A 160 9.40 -11.10 -5.73
CA GLY A 160 10.84 -10.98 -5.95
C GLY A 160 11.60 -10.52 -4.70
N THR A 161 11.08 -9.54 -3.98
CA THR A 161 11.69 -9.03 -2.73
C THR A 161 11.75 -10.11 -1.65
N LEU A 162 10.76 -11.01 -1.57
CA LEU A 162 10.74 -12.11 -0.60
C LEU A 162 11.86 -13.12 -0.88
N THR A 163 12.08 -13.46 -2.16
CA THR A 163 13.12 -14.40 -2.56
C THR A 163 14.53 -13.87 -2.33
N GLU A 164 14.77 -12.58 -2.54
CA GLU A 164 16.06 -11.93 -2.28
C GLU A 164 16.38 -11.89 -0.78
N ALA A 165 15.39 -11.60 0.08
CA ALA A 165 15.56 -11.59 1.52
C ALA A 165 15.93 -12.99 2.06
N THR A 166 15.36 -14.06 1.50
CA THR A 166 15.66 -15.44 1.90
C THR A 166 17.10 -15.84 1.52
N VAL A 167 17.60 -15.42 0.36
CA VAL A 167 18.96 -15.69 -0.10
C VAL A 167 20.02 -14.95 0.71
N ALA A 168 19.71 -13.75 1.20
CA ALA A 168 20.63 -12.95 2.02
C ALA A 168 20.79 -13.47 3.46
N GLN A 169 19.92 -14.37 3.92
CA GLN A 169 19.92 -14.97 5.27
C GLN A 169 20.48 -16.39 5.31
N ALA A 170 20.80 -16.98 4.16
CA ALA A 170 21.35 -18.33 4.00
C ALA A 170 22.88 -18.30 3.79
#